data_f20756ef943a73f6c7e5ad4ac3c76021
#
_entry.id   f20756ef943a73f6c7e5ad4ac3c76021
#
_cell.length_a   1.000
_cell.length_b   1.000
_cell.length_c   1.000
_cell.angle_alpha   90.00
_cell.angle_beta   90.00
_cell.angle_gamma   90.00
#
_symmetry.space_group_name_H-M   'P 1'
#
loop_
_entity.id
_entity.type
_entity.pdbx_description
1 polymer ?
#
loop_
_entity_poly.entity_id
_entity_poly.type
_entity_poly.pdbx_seq_one_letter_code
_entity_poly.pdbx_strand_id
1 'polypeptide(L)'
;MVLSDEDVNRRKFLKATTAGGTAGLTALAGCSGGDGGDGGDGGDGGDGGDGGDGNDSSEDGSDGGDEAGNEGSNLPTYTYVNNAQSYNPPRHDAINLIASQFGDELGLDMEVDVLEWGTLFSRVSQEYNYSFATWHTFFVSEPVTELNNLFNSGNTDPGEGNYSGYENPDLDELMGNYLGEPDADTRIDQCHEIQQILMDDVPTMPITQMPQAAIFNSNQVSNWQADLANGFNSYWTMINLEMEGDTSTLKGYWPETLSTMNVLGHNDESKHVYQFNMMYDFLVQLNNNAEPDPEVSLATDWNRVDETTMEYTIRTDHSWHDGEDLTAEDVAFTYNYINDNEVPLYSTQSQYIDSAEVVDEETVRINMAEALGPFNLAVANLLPIIPEHMWADRDNPSQANIEEPVGSGPMMFDYWEQGSEFGMVKFDDHFAPVSFEERFWRVIPEASTVWENLINGELNYEPFGRIDRQLDQNQDNENIGTQFQTAPTFWMFTPNERQEGLGDVQMRKALVEAIPRTAIVDQILFGFPERGFNIVSPAFGPLHTEDVTEYEESIDAARSRLEEAGYTWNDDGAIQAPE
;
A
#
# COMPACT_ATOMS: atom_id res chain seq x y z
N MET A 1 -31.63 21.69 -16.39
CA MET A 1 -31.94 20.52 -15.61
C MET A 1 -31.56 20.88 -14.19
N VAL A 2 -32.53 20.96 -13.29
CA VAL A 2 -32.25 21.38 -11.91
C VAL A 2 -31.71 20.12 -11.19
N LEU A 3 -30.44 20.15 -10.81
CA LEU A 3 -29.81 19.10 -10.03
C LEU A 3 -30.49 19.01 -8.65
N SER A 4 -30.70 17.81 -8.12
CA SER A 4 -31.29 17.61 -6.80
C SER A 4 -30.37 18.17 -5.71
N ASP A 5 -30.92 18.52 -4.54
CA ASP A 5 -30.15 19.01 -3.39
C ASP A 5 -29.11 18.00 -2.89
N GLU A 6 -29.30 16.70 -3.15
CA GLU A 6 -28.36 15.62 -2.86
C GLU A 6 -27.07 15.70 -3.72
N ASP A 7 -27.20 15.93 -5.04
CA ASP A 7 -26.06 16.09 -5.94
C ASP A 7 -25.21 17.33 -5.58
N VAL A 8 -25.86 18.35 -5.03
CA VAL A 8 -25.20 19.58 -4.59
C VAL A 8 -24.43 19.35 -3.27
N ASN A 9 -24.92 18.49 -2.39
CA ASN A 9 -24.27 18.18 -1.12
C ASN A 9 -23.04 17.27 -1.34
N ARG A 10 -23.15 16.22 -2.16
CA ARG A 10 -22.00 15.34 -2.52
C ARG A 10 -20.87 16.14 -3.19
N ARG A 11 -21.18 17.02 -4.14
CA ARG A 11 -20.18 17.88 -4.79
C ARG A 11 -19.61 18.99 -3.89
N LYS A 12 -20.33 19.44 -2.88
CA LYS A 12 -19.82 20.41 -1.91
C LYS A 12 -18.90 19.77 -0.89
N PHE A 13 -19.17 18.52 -0.53
CA PHE A 13 -18.36 17.78 0.40
C PHE A 13 -16.97 17.48 -0.22
N LEU A 14 -16.92 16.92 -1.43
CA LEU A 14 -15.68 16.67 -2.17
C LEU A 14 -14.85 17.94 -2.47
N LYS A 15 -15.50 19.11 -2.57
CA LYS A 15 -14.79 20.39 -2.76
C LYS A 15 -14.30 21.06 -1.48
N ALA A 16 -14.79 20.66 -0.31
CA ALA A 16 -14.36 21.19 0.97
C ALA A 16 -13.09 20.52 1.48
N THR A 17 -12.79 19.30 1.01
CA THR A 17 -11.60 18.52 1.40
C THR A 17 -10.32 18.90 0.67
N THR A 18 -10.39 19.71 -0.41
CA THR A 18 -9.20 20.20 -1.13
C THR A 18 -8.44 21.33 -0.44
N ALA A 19 -8.79 21.70 0.80
CA ALA A 19 -8.18 22.83 1.52
C ALA A 19 -7.53 22.43 2.86
N GLY A 20 -7.05 21.19 3.01
CA GLY A 20 -6.32 20.79 4.20
C GLY A 20 -6.02 19.29 4.13
N GLY A 21 -4.79 19.01 3.84
CA GLY A 21 -4.26 17.70 3.50
C GLY A 21 -4.48 16.59 4.49
N THR A 22 -4.21 15.45 3.99
CA THR A 22 -3.57 14.24 4.53
C THR A 22 -4.46 13.02 4.78
N ALA A 23 -4.14 12.00 4.42
CA ALA A 23 -3.55 10.75 4.04
C ALA A 23 -3.94 9.49 4.77
N GLY A 24 -3.58 8.44 4.31
CA GLY A 24 -3.00 7.19 4.72
C GLY A 24 -3.82 5.93 4.83
N LEU A 25 -3.29 4.96 4.32
CA LEU A 25 -3.29 3.50 4.49
C LEU A 25 -4.59 2.71 4.65
N THR A 26 -4.83 1.84 3.73
CA THR A 26 -5.40 0.53 4.02
C THR A 26 -4.67 -0.56 3.25
N ALA A 27 -3.80 -1.27 3.95
CA ALA A 27 -3.34 -2.56 3.49
C ALA A 27 -4.42 -3.61 3.77
N LEU A 28 -4.90 -4.29 2.75
CA LEU A 28 -5.61 -5.54 2.88
C LEU A 28 -4.69 -6.64 2.35
N ALA A 29 -3.84 -7.14 3.24
CA ALA A 29 -3.17 -8.39 2.99
C ALA A 29 -4.15 -9.53 3.24
N GLY A 30 -4.43 -10.32 2.21
CA GLY A 30 -5.15 -11.57 2.36
C GLY A 30 -4.20 -12.62 2.89
N CYS A 31 -4.54 -13.26 4.01
CA CYS A 31 -3.80 -14.41 4.50
C CYS A 31 -4.16 -15.68 3.74
N SER A 32 -3.15 -16.40 3.32
CA SER A 32 -3.28 -17.80 2.91
C SER A 32 -3.20 -18.69 4.16
N GLY A 33 -4.28 -19.31 4.53
CA GLY A 33 -4.27 -20.46 5.42
C GLY A 33 -3.81 -21.68 4.64
N GLY A 34 -2.60 -22.15 4.88
CA GLY A 34 -2.17 -23.48 4.46
C GLY A 34 -2.56 -24.47 5.54
N ASP A 35 -3.30 -25.49 5.18
CA ASP A 35 -3.39 -26.67 6.01
C ASP A 35 -3.00 -27.90 5.21
N GLY A 36 -2.03 -28.65 5.79
CA GLY A 36 -1.48 -29.84 5.24
C GLY A 36 -2.42 -31.04 5.43
N GLY A 37 -2.46 -31.88 4.44
CA GLY A 37 -3.11 -33.18 4.48
C GLY A 37 -2.31 -34.21 3.72
N ASP A 38 -1.66 -35.00 4.50
CA ASP A 38 -0.89 -36.22 4.30
C ASP A 38 -1.53 -37.25 3.37
N GLY A 39 -0.68 -38.00 2.64
CA GLY A 39 -0.94 -39.41 2.38
C GLY A 39 -1.03 -39.92 0.96
N GLY A 40 -0.01 -40.65 0.53
CA GLY A 40 -0.22 -41.92 -0.16
C GLY A 40 0.20 -42.06 -1.62
N ASP A 41 1.43 -42.39 -1.80
CA ASP A 41 1.97 -43.66 -2.34
C ASP A 41 1.39 -44.24 -3.67
N GLY A 42 2.30 -44.57 -4.61
CA GLY A 42 2.20 -45.77 -5.43
C GLY A 42 2.17 -45.65 -6.94
N GLY A 43 3.29 -46.02 -7.58
CA GLY A 43 3.26 -46.89 -8.73
C GLY A 43 3.46 -46.27 -10.11
N ASP A 44 4.65 -46.26 -10.59
CA ASP A 44 5.37 -47.25 -11.43
C ASP A 44 4.84 -47.48 -12.86
N GLY A 45 5.74 -47.34 -13.84
CA GLY A 45 5.78 -48.21 -15.00
C GLY A 45 5.62 -47.65 -16.40
N GLY A 46 6.73 -47.60 -17.12
CA GLY A 46 6.79 -48.13 -18.49
C GLY A 46 6.73 -47.14 -19.65
N ASP A 47 7.82 -46.79 -20.19
CA ASP A 47 8.65 -47.42 -21.22
C ASP A 47 8.07 -47.39 -22.66
N GLY A 48 8.89 -46.88 -23.60
CA GLY A 48 9.07 -47.48 -24.90
C GLY A 48 8.65 -46.73 -26.16
N GLY A 49 9.65 -46.32 -26.95
CA GLY A 49 9.71 -46.56 -28.37
C GLY A 49 9.35 -45.40 -29.31
N ASP A 50 10.32 -44.79 -29.84
CA ASP A 50 11.17 -45.10 -31.02
C ASP A 50 10.49 -44.89 -32.40
N GLY A 51 11.13 -44.03 -33.21
CA GLY A 51 11.42 -44.27 -34.62
C GLY A 51 10.54 -43.65 -35.67
N GLY A 52 11.16 -42.87 -36.52
CA GLY A 52 10.80 -42.90 -37.91
C GLY A 52 10.97 -41.63 -38.75
N ASP A 53 12.12 -41.55 -39.38
CA ASP A 53 12.46 -40.68 -40.51
C ASP A 53 11.46 -40.73 -41.68
N GLY A 54 11.43 -39.62 -42.46
CA GLY A 54 10.82 -39.64 -43.77
C GLY A 54 10.84 -38.29 -44.49
N ASN A 55 11.97 -37.99 -45.09
CA ASN A 55 12.17 -37.00 -46.13
C ASN A 55 11.29 -37.28 -47.36
N ASP A 56 10.68 -36.32 -48.01
CA ASP A 56 10.93 -36.09 -49.45
C ASP A 56 10.34 -34.78 -49.97
N SER A 57 11.08 -34.17 -50.82
CA SER A 57 10.89 -32.95 -51.58
C SER A 57 9.96 -33.13 -52.79
N SER A 58 9.21 -32.09 -53.16
CA SER A 58 9.07 -31.70 -54.57
C SER A 58 8.59 -30.26 -54.73
N GLU A 59 9.40 -29.48 -55.45
CA GLU A 59 9.06 -28.21 -56.08
C GLU A 59 7.89 -28.35 -57.06
N ASP A 60 7.01 -27.38 -57.13
CA ASP A 60 6.67 -26.80 -58.43
C ASP A 60 6.07 -25.40 -58.29
N GLY A 61 6.56 -24.44 -59.05
CA GLY A 61 6.17 -23.07 -59.04
C GLY A 61 4.92 -22.74 -59.83
N SER A 62 4.21 -21.72 -59.43
CA SER A 62 3.53 -20.81 -60.36
C SER A 62 3.40 -19.41 -59.75
N ASP A 63 4.02 -18.50 -60.49
CA ASP A 63 3.91 -17.07 -60.50
C ASP A 63 2.42 -16.60 -60.44
N GLY A 64 2.14 -15.69 -59.53
CA GLY A 64 0.90 -14.95 -59.40
C GLY A 64 1.12 -13.81 -58.42
N GLY A 65 1.65 -12.69 -58.92
CA GLY A 65 1.80 -11.49 -58.11
C GLY A 65 0.40 -10.98 -57.71
N ASP A 66 0.09 -11.13 -56.46
CA ASP A 66 -0.77 -10.22 -55.71
C ASP A 66 0.14 -9.37 -54.84
N GLU A 67 0.03 -8.07 -55.00
CA GLU A 67 0.56 -7.11 -54.02
C GLU A 67 -0.16 -7.40 -52.69
N ALA A 68 0.35 -8.34 -51.92
CA ALA A 68 0.02 -8.45 -50.52
C ALA A 68 0.56 -7.18 -49.86
N GLY A 69 -0.32 -6.25 -49.54
CA GLY A 69 0.00 -5.20 -48.60
C GLY A 69 0.65 -5.88 -47.39
N ASN A 70 1.73 -5.33 -46.94
CA ASN A 70 2.39 -5.78 -45.73
C ASN A 70 1.41 -5.56 -44.59
N GLU A 71 0.61 -6.56 -44.23
CA GLU A 71 -0.28 -6.51 -43.06
C GLU A 71 0.60 -6.73 -41.84
N GLY A 72 0.60 -5.76 -40.90
CA GLY A 72 1.27 -5.90 -39.59
C GLY A 72 0.84 -7.19 -38.90
N SER A 73 1.70 -7.74 -38.04
CA SER A 73 1.34 -8.94 -37.27
C SER A 73 0.30 -8.59 -36.20
N ASN A 74 -0.68 -9.47 -35.98
CA ASN A 74 -1.59 -9.33 -34.85
C ASN A 74 -0.79 -9.34 -33.53
N LEU A 75 -1.17 -8.49 -32.59
CA LEU A 75 -0.63 -8.54 -31.24
C LEU A 75 -1.04 -9.84 -30.54
N PRO A 76 -0.28 -10.31 -29.55
CA PRO A 76 -0.61 -11.53 -28.81
C PRO A 76 -1.88 -11.37 -27.98
N THR A 77 -2.41 -12.49 -27.49
CA THR A 77 -3.43 -12.47 -26.42
C THR A 77 -2.80 -11.95 -25.13
N TYR A 78 -3.40 -10.93 -24.54
CA TYR A 78 -2.96 -10.33 -23.29
C TYR A 78 -3.72 -10.88 -22.10
N THR A 79 -3.00 -11.30 -21.07
CA THR A 79 -3.58 -11.80 -19.83
C THR A 79 -3.66 -10.69 -18.78
N TYR A 80 -4.89 -10.34 -18.37
CA TYR A 80 -5.11 -9.48 -17.20
C TYR A 80 -5.34 -10.36 -15.98
N VAL A 81 -4.40 -10.35 -15.02
CA VAL A 81 -4.58 -11.11 -13.78
C VAL A 81 -5.53 -10.37 -12.83
N ASN A 82 -6.49 -11.11 -12.30
CA ASN A 82 -7.56 -10.59 -11.46
C ASN A 82 -7.67 -11.39 -10.17
N ASN A 83 -8.04 -10.74 -9.07
CA ASN A 83 -8.31 -11.43 -7.81
C ASN A 83 -9.70 -12.10 -7.83
N ALA A 84 -9.87 -13.13 -6.99
CA ALA A 84 -11.19 -13.71 -6.76
C ALA A 84 -12.18 -12.63 -6.27
N GLN A 85 -13.43 -12.71 -6.74
CA GLN A 85 -14.47 -11.74 -6.39
C GLN A 85 -14.72 -11.65 -4.87
N SER A 86 -14.55 -12.77 -4.15
CA SER A 86 -14.70 -12.82 -2.70
C SER A 86 -13.65 -12.00 -1.93
N TYR A 87 -12.48 -11.78 -2.53
CA TYR A 87 -11.38 -11.06 -1.91
C TYR A 87 -11.58 -9.54 -1.97
N ASN A 88 -11.84 -8.99 -3.15
CA ASN A 88 -12.09 -7.55 -3.36
C ASN A 88 -13.07 -7.36 -4.53
N PRO A 89 -14.38 -7.41 -4.27
CA PRO A 89 -15.40 -7.33 -5.31
C PRO A 89 -15.29 -6.09 -6.23
N PRO A 90 -15.11 -4.87 -5.71
CA PRO A 90 -15.00 -3.69 -6.56
C PRO A 90 -13.80 -3.74 -7.51
N ARG A 91 -12.63 -4.19 -7.04
CA ARG A 91 -11.44 -4.32 -7.89
C ARG A 91 -11.62 -5.41 -8.93
N HIS A 92 -12.23 -6.53 -8.55
CA HIS A 92 -12.58 -7.61 -9.49
C HIS A 92 -13.45 -7.09 -10.64
N ASP A 93 -14.49 -6.34 -10.32
CA ASP A 93 -15.43 -5.79 -11.31
C ASP A 93 -14.75 -4.72 -12.18
N ALA A 94 -13.88 -3.88 -11.61
CA ALA A 94 -13.13 -2.87 -12.35
C ALA A 94 -12.17 -3.50 -13.38
N ILE A 95 -11.43 -4.55 -13.01
CA ILE A 95 -10.52 -5.26 -13.91
C ILE A 95 -11.29 -5.88 -15.08
N ASN A 96 -12.44 -6.53 -14.83
CA ASN A 96 -13.28 -7.07 -15.90
C ASN A 96 -13.79 -5.98 -16.85
N LEU A 97 -14.16 -4.82 -16.31
CA LEU A 97 -14.61 -3.68 -17.11
C LEU A 97 -13.47 -3.13 -17.99
N ILE A 98 -12.26 -2.97 -17.45
CA ILE A 98 -11.09 -2.51 -18.21
C ILE A 98 -10.75 -3.51 -19.33
N ALA A 99 -10.70 -4.81 -19.02
CA ALA A 99 -10.40 -5.84 -20.01
C ALA A 99 -11.43 -5.86 -21.16
N SER A 100 -12.73 -5.74 -20.84
CA SER A 100 -13.79 -5.61 -21.86
C SER A 100 -13.60 -4.36 -22.72
N GLN A 101 -13.31 -3.21 -22.09
CA GLN A 101 -13.06 -1.94 -22.80
C GLN A 101 -11.88 -2.06 -23.77
N PHE A 102 -10.78 -2.66 -23.35
CA PHE A 102 -9.61 -2.84 -24.21
C PHE A 102 -9.90 -3.78 -25.40
N GLY A 103 -10.66 -4.85 -25.16
CA GLY A 103 -11.10 -5.76 -26.23
C GLY A 103 -12.06 -5.09 -27.21
N ASP A 104 -13.14 -4.55 -26.71
CA ASP A 104 -14.24 -4.02 -27.50
C ASP A 104 -13.86 -2.73 -28.27
N GLU A 105 -13.08 -1.85 -27.65
CA GLU A 105 -12.80 -0.53 -28.17
C GLU A 105 -11.41 -0.39 -28.81
N LEU A 106 -10.39 -1.12 -28.36
CA LEU A 106 -9.06 -1.07 -28.95
C LEU A 106 -8.73 -2.28 -29.85
N GLY A 107 -9.54 -3.33 -29.78
CA GLY A 107 -9.33 -4.56 -30.56
C GLY A 107 -8.18 -5.43 -30.03
N LEU A 108 -7.85 -5.32 -28.74
CA LEU A 108 -6.90 -6.22 -28.08
C LEU A 108 -7.53 -7.58 -27.81
N ASP A 109 -6.77 -8.65 -28.03
CA ASP A 109 -7.22 -9.98 -27.61
C ASP A 109 -6.94 -10.16 -26.12
N MET A 110 -8.01 -10.17 -25.30
CA MET A 110 -7.95 -10.09 -23.84
C MET A 110 -8.42 -11.39 -23.17
N GLU A 111 -7.62 -11.91 -22.27
CA GLU A 111 -7.98 -12.99 -21.35
C GLU A 111 -7.89 -12.48 -19.90
N VAL A 112 -8.93 -12.75 -19.09
CA VAL A 112 -8.94 -12.43 -17.66
C VAL A 112 -8.73 -13.70 -16.85
N ASP A 113 -7.62 -13.78 -16.14
CA ASP A 113 -7.25 -14.92 -15.30
C ASP A 113 -7.50 -14.63 -13.83
N VAL A 114 -8.52 -15.29 -13.25
CA VAL A 114 -8.97 -15.05 -11.88
C VAL A 114 -8.25 -15.98 -10.92
N LEU A 115 -7.47 -15.40 -10.00
CA LEU A 115 -6.56 -16.12 -9.11
C LEU A 115 -6.82 -15.76 -7.64
N GLU A 116 -6.50 -16.68 -6.74
CA GLU A 116 -6.35 -16.36 -5.33
C GLU A 116 -5.18 -15.41 -5.12
N TRP A 117 -5.27 -14.51 -4.11
CA TRP A 117 -4.32 -13.41 -3.94
C TRP A 117 -2.86 -13.86 -3.90
N GLY A 118 -2.50 -14.88 -3.10
CA GLY A 118 -1.12 -15.36 -3.01
C GLY A 118 -0.57 -15.87 -4.35
N THR A 119 -1.41 -16.55 -5.14
CA THR A 119 -1.05 -17.04 -6.49
C THR A 119 -0.91 -15.87 -7.47
N LEU A 120 -1.82 -14.89 -7.41
CA LEU A 120 -1.75 -13.68 -8.22
C LEU A 120 -0.46 -12.93 -7.96
N PHE A 121 -0.17 -12.69 -6.68
CA PHE A 121 1.03 -11.94 -6.28
C PHE A 121 2.32 -12.66 -6.71
N SER A 122 2.42 -13.99 -6.50
CA SER A 122 3.55 -14.78 -6.98
C SER A 122 3.72 -14.70 -8.49
N ARG A 123 2.63 -14.79 -9.24
CA ARG A 123 2.64 -14.73 -10.71
C ARG A 123 3.12 -13.39 -11.25
N VAL A 124 2.82 -12.30 -10.53
CA VAL A 124 3.25 -10.95 -10.88
C VAL A 124 4.67 -10.68 -10.41
N SER A 125 4.98 -10.96 -9.13
CA SER A 125 6.23 -10.55 -8.48
C SER A 125 7.38 -11.53 -8.66
N GLN A 126 7.09 -12.83 -8.91
CA GLN A 126 8.11 -13.88 -9.00
C GLN A 126 8.27 -14.44 -10.41
N GLU A 127 7.15 -14.61 -11.13
CA GLU A 127 7.12 -15.29 -12.42
C GLU A 127 7.10 -14.31 -13.59
N TYR A 128 6.66 -13.05 -13.38
CA TYR A 128 6.39 -12.03 -14.41
C TYR A 128 5.51 -12.54 -15.56
N ASN A 129 4.64 -13.52 -15.27
CA ASN A 129 3.77 -14.18 -16.23
C ASN A 129 2.38 -13.53 -16.25
N TYR A 130 2.32 -12.29 -16.71
CA TYR A 130 1.10 -11.49 -16.86
C TYR A 130 1.32 -10.41 -17.92
N SER A 131 0.25 -9.83 -18.45
CA SER A 131 0.31 -8.65 -19.30
C SER A 131 -0.13 -7.39 -18.56
N PHE A 132 -1.19 -7.50 -17.77
CA PHE A 132 -1.73 -6.40 -16.95
C PHE A 132 -2.04 -6.86 -15.54
N ALA A 133 -1.82 -5.97 -14.59
CA ALA A 133 -2.20 -6.17 -13.19
C ALA A 133 -2.78 -4.88 -12.59
N THR A 134 -3.60 -5.02 -11.56
CA THR A 134 -4.13 -3.89 -10.78
C THR A 134 -4.16 -4.22 -9.30
N TRP A 135 -3.54 -3.36 -8.51
CA TRP A 135 -3.59 -3.39 -7.04
C TRP A 135 -3.44 -1.99 -6.45
N HIS A 136 -3.36 -1.90 -5.13
CA HIS A 136 -3.08 -0.65 -4.45
C HIS A 136 -1.57 -0.38 -4.40
N THR A 137 -1.20 0.88 -4.45
CA THR A 137 0.11 1.34 -3.95
C THR A 137 0.06 1.52 -2.45
N PHE A 138 1.19 1.36 -1.80
CA PHE A 138 1.35 1.54 -0.37
C PHE A 138 2.41 2.60 -0.09
N PHE A 139 2.06 3.86 -0.33
CA PHE A 139 2.91 4.95 0.16
C PHE A 139 2.60 5.16 1.64
N VAL A 140 3.59 5.04 2.48
CA VAL A 140 3.43 5.25 3.91
C VAL A 140 3.57 6.74 4.22
N SER A 141 4.73 7.23 4.55
CA SER A 141 4.96 8.63 4.91
C SER A 141 5.91 9.34 3.94
N GLU A 142 6.49 8.59 3.00
CA GLU A 142 7.48 9.09 2.05
C GLU A 142 7.29 8.37 0.70
N PRO A 143 6.85 9.09 -0.37
CA PRO A 143 6.46 8.43 -1.62
C PRO A 143 7.63 7.92 -2.45
N VAL A 144 8.79 8.58 -2.44
CA VAL A 144 9.87 8.24 -3.37
C VAL A 144 10.60 6.96 -2.98
N THR A 145 10.59 6.58 -1.71
CA THR A 145 11.09 5.26 -1.29
C THR A 145 10.33 4.13 -2.00
N GLU A 146 9.00 4.21 -2.06
CA GLU A 146 8.19 3.21 -2.76
C GLU A 146 8.29 3.36 -4.29
N LEU A 147 8.37 4.57 -4.82
CA LEU A 147 8.60 4.77 -6.25
C LEU A 147 9.96 4.18 -6.68
N ASN A 148 11.00 4.31 -5.86
CA ASN A 148 12.29 3.68 -6.10
C ASN A 148 12.20 2.15 -6.05
N ASN A 149 11.43 1.58 -5.13
CA ASN A 149 11.17 0.14 -5.09
C ASN A 149 10.48 -0.34 -6.38
N LEU A 150 9.46 0.38 -6.85
CA LEU A 150 8.63 0.00 -7.99
C LEU A 150 9.26 0.25 -9.36
N PHE A 151 10.15 1.24 -9.50
CA PHE A 151 10.59 1.72 -10.82
C PHE A 151 12.10 1.79 -10.99
N ASN A 152 12.92 1.50 -9.98
CA ASN A 152 14.35 1.42 -10.14
C ASN A 152 14.71 0.23 -11.04
N SER A 153 15.55 0.47 -12.05
CA SER A 153 15.99 -0.54 -13.01
C SER A 153 16.78 -1.69 -12.36
N GLY A 154 17.33 -1.47 -11.16
CA GLY A 154 18.02 -2.47 -10.36
C GLY A 154 17.09 -3.48 -9.67
N ASN A 155 15.78 -3.20 -9.58
CA ASN A 155 14.80 -4.00 -8.85
C ASN A 155 13.95 -4.90 -9.76
N THR A 156 14.52 -5.39 -10.88
CA THR A 156 13.81 -6.18 -11.90
C THR A 156 13.95 -7.68 -11.75
N ASP A 157 14.69 -8.17 -10.76
CA ASP A 157 14.82 -9.59 -10.46
C ASP A 157 13.57 -10.15 -9.76
N PRO A 158 13.28 -11.46 -9.91
CA PRO A 158 12.14 -12.10 -9.27
C PRO A 158 12.12 -11.91 -7.75
N GLY A 159 11.02 -11.33 -7.25
CA GLY A 159 10.83 -11.03 -5.83
C GLY A 159 11.11 -9.57 -5.46
N GLU A 160 11.66 -8.81 -6.36
CA GLU A 160 11.86 -7.37 -6.21
C GLU A 160 10.64 -6.57 -6.68
N GLY A 161 10.65 -5.24 -6.42
CA GLY A 161 9.46 -4.40 -6.55
C GLY A 161 9.12 -3.95 -7.97
N ASN A 162 10.08 -3.97 -8.92
CA ASN A 162 9.83 -3.50 -10.28
C ASN A 162 9.09 -4.54 -11.14
N TYR A 163 7.80 -4.65 -10.88
CA TYR A 163 6.93 -5.63 -11.56
C TYR A 163 6.75 -5.33 -13.05
N SER A 164 6.72 -4.04 -13.43
CA SER A 164 6.49 -3.60 -14.81
C SER A 164 7.65 -3.96 -15.75
N GLY A 165 8.86 -4.08 -15.24
CA GLY A 165 10.07 -4.23 -16.06
C GLY A 165 10.51 -2.93 -16.72
N TYR A 166 10.09 -1.81 -16.17
CA TYR A 166 10.50 -0.48 -16.60
C TYR A 166 11.97 -0.22 -16.29
N GLU A 167 12.67 0.41 -17.24
CA GLU A 167 14.08 0.77 -17.08
C GLU A 167 14.30 2.22 -17.53
N ASN A 168 14.81 3.05 -16.63
CA ASN A 168 15.21 4.43 -16.94
C ASN A 168 16.38 4.85 -16.04
N PRO A 169 17.64 4.77 -16.52
CA PRO A 169 18.82 5.10 -15.72
C PRO A 169 18.88 6.55 -15.23
N ASP A 170 18.28 7.51 -15.96
CA ASP A 170 18.23 8.91 -15.53
C ASP A 170 17.28 9.07 -14.34
N LEU A 171 16.18 8.32 -14.32
CA LEU A 171 15.26 8.27 -13.18
C LEU A 171 15.89 7.56 -11.97
N ASP A 172 16.64 6.48 -12.20
CA ASP A 172 17.36 5.77 -11.12
C ASP A 172 18.32 6.71 -10.40
N GLU A 173 19.10 7.51 -11.17
CA GLU A 173 20.02 8.51 -10.61
C GLU A 173 19.26 9.60 -9.84
N LEU A 174 18.13 10.08 -10.37
CA LEU A 174 17.33 11.11 -9.72
C LEU A 174 16.70 10.61 -8.41
N MET A 175 16.15 9.39 -8.38
CA MET A 175 15.59 8.78 -7.16
C MET A 175 16.69 8.52 -6.12
N GLY A 176 17.88 8.06 -6.55
CA GLY A 176 19.04 7.92 -5.67
C GLY A 176 19.49 9.24 -5.07
N ASN A 177 19.51 10.32 -5.88
CA ASN A 177 19.83 11.66 -5.40
C ASN A 177 18.79 12.18 -4.38
N TYR A 178 17.50 11.95 -4.64
CA TYR A 178 16.43 12.30 -3.70
C TYR A 178 16.60 11.60 -2.34
N LEU A 179 16.84 10.29 -2.36
CA LEU A 179 16.98 9.52 -1.12
C LEU A 179 18.20 9.96 -0.31
N GLY A 180 19.30 10.35 -0.96
CA GLY A 180 20.48 10.88 -0.28
C GLY A 180 20.39 12.35 0.15
N GLU A 181 19.39 13.12 -0.32
CA GLU A 181 19.32 14.58 -0.12
C GLU A 181 18.75 14.94 1.26
N PRO A 182 19.50 15.62 2.14
CA PRO A 182 19.01 16.05 3.44
C PRO A 182 18.06 17.27 3.40
N ASP A 183 18.22 18.15 2.38
CA ASP A 183 17.41 19.38 2.26
C ASP A 183 16.01 19.08 1.72
N ALA A 184 15.00 19.42 2.49
CA ALA A 184 13.60 19.10 2.16
C ALA A 184 13.08 19.85 0.92
N ASP A 185 13.50 21.11 0.71
CA ASP A 185 13.04 21.89 -0.43
C ASP A 185 13.64 21.32 -1.72
N THR A 186 14.91 20.90 -1.70
CA THR A 186 15.55 20.21 -2.82
C THR A 186 14.87 18.88 -3.14
N ARG A 187 14.46 18.11 -2.12
CA ARG A 187 13.69 16.87 -2.32
C ARG A 187 12.32 17.13 -2.96
N ILE A 188 11.64 18.22 -2.62
CA ILE A 188 10.37 18.60 -3.24
C ILE A 188 10.57 18.78 -4.74
N ASP A 189 11.56 19.56 -5.17
CA ASP A 189 11.86 19.81 -6.60
C ASP A 189 12.19 18.49 -7.33
N GLN A 190 13.00 17.64 -6.72
CA GLN A 190 13.35 16.31 -7.28
C GLN A 190 12.13 15.40 -7.38
N CYS A 191 11.25 15.40 -6.38
CA CYS A 191 10.00 14.62 -6.40
C CYS A 191 9.07 15.06 -7.53
N HIS A 192 8.99 16.36 -7.80
CA HIS A 192 8.23 16.90 -8.94
C HIS A 192 8.79 16.41 -10.29
N GLU A 193 10.13 16.39 -10.44
CA GLU A 193 10.78 15.89 -11.65
C GLU A 193 10.56 14.37 -11.82
N ILE A 194 10.66 13.58 -10.74
CA ILE A 194 10.34 12.14 -10.73
C ILE A 194 8.91 11.91 -11.25
N GLN A 195 7.93 12.67 -10.75
CA GLN A 195 6.54 12.56 -11.18
C GLN A 195 6.38 12.87 -12.68
N GLN A 196 7.02 13.92 -13.19
CA GLN A 196 6.96 14.27 -14.62
C GLN A 196 7.48 13.13 -15.49
N ILE A 197 8.62 12.54 -15.14
CA ILE A 197 9.21 11.42 -15.89
C ILE A 197 8.27 10.21 -15.86
N LEU A 198 7.80 9.80 -14.69
CA LEU A 198 6.91 8.64 -14.55
C LEU A 198 5.57 8.84 -15.26
N MET A 199 5.02 10.04 -15.23
CA MET A 199 3.78 10.35 -15.95
C MET A 199 3.98 10.45 -17.46
N ASP A 200 5.17 10.77 -17.93
CA ASP A 200 5.51 10.77 -19.36
C ASP A 200 5.83 9.37 -19.89
N ASP A 201 6.43 8.50 -19.09
CA ASP A 201 6.83 7.14 -19.50
C ASP A 201 5.74 6.10 -19.24
N VAL A 202 4.82 6.37 -18.31
CA VAL A 202 3.65 5.53 -17.99
C VAL A 202 3.99 4.05 -17.70
N PRO A 203 4.97 3.76 -16.82
CA PRO A 203 5.23 2.38 -16.41
C PRO A 203 4.08 1.80 -15.56
N THR A 204 3.35 2.66 -14.89
CA THR A 204 2.08 2.41 -14.22
C THR A 204 1.23 3.67 -14.21
N MET A 205 -0.08 3.53 -13.97
CA MET A 205 -0.97 4.67 -13.93
C MET A 205 -2.04 4.54 -12.85
N PRO A 206 -2.31 5.59 -12.08
CA PRO A 206 -3.45 5.64 -11.18
C PRO A 206 -4.79 5.51 -11.95
N ILE A 207 -5.64 4.59 -11.50
CA ILE A 207 -7.02 4.46 -11.98
C ILE A 207 -7.94 5.37 -11.18
N THR A 208 -7.85 5.27 -9.86
CA THR A 208 -8.66 6.04 -8.91
C THR A 208 -7.81 6.46 -7.73
N GLN A 209 -8.02 7.69 -7.25
CA GLN A 209 -7.52 8.13 -5.96
C GLN A 209 -8.50 7.66 -4.89
N MET A 210 -8.14 6.65 -4.11
CA MET A 210 -9.02 6.12 -3.07
C MET A 210 -9.10 7.12 -1.90
N PRO A 211 -10.29 7.49 -1.43
CA PRO A 211 -10.38 8.19 -0.16
C PRO A 211 -10.19 7.19 0.97
N GLN A 212 -9.67 7.68 2.07
CA GLN A 212 -9.75 6.97 3.33
C GLN A 212 -11.01 7.40 4.07
N ALA A 213 -11.68 6.45 4.70
CA ALA A 213 -12.88 6.72 5.44
C ALA A 213 -12.71 6.36 6.93
N ALA A 214 -13.11 7.25 7.84
CA ALA A 214 -13.52 6.87 9.17
C ALA A 214 -15.00 6.51 9.12
N ILE A 215 -15.36 5.35 9.61
CA ILE A 215 -16.74 4.87 9.73
C ILE A 215 -16.96 4.47 11.17
N PHE A 216 -17.85 5.15 11.86
CA PHE A 216 -17.96 5.02 13.32
C PHE A 216 -19.39 5.19 13.82
N ASN A 217 -19.65 4.74 15.03
CA ASN A 217 -20.90 5.03 15.74
C ASN A 217 -20.81 6.43 16.35
N SER A 218 -21.53 7.39 15.78
CA SER A 218 -21.49 8.81 16.14
C SER A 218 -22.03 9.13 17.55
N ASN A 219 -22.68 8.18 18.20
CA ASN A 219 -23.13 8.32 19.60
C ASN A 219 -22.07 7.88 20.62
N GLN A 220 -20.97 7.30 20.17
CA GLN A 220 -19.96 6.70 21.03
C GLN A 220 -18.56 7.27 20.85
N VAL A 221 -18.24 7.75 19.66
CA VAL A 221 -16.92 8.31 19.34
C VAL A 221 -17.02 9.50 18.41
N SER A 222 -16.09 10.45 18.55
CA SER A 222 -15.98 11.67 17.74
C SER A 222 -14.53 12.12 17.58
N ASN A 223 -14.32 13.27 16.95
CA ASN A 223 -13.03 13.92 16.75
C ASN A 223 -12.00 13.04 15.99
N TRP A 224 -12.46 12.39 14.92
CA TRP A 224 -11.57 11.63 14.05
C TRP A 224 -10.65 12.55 13.27
N GLN A 225 -9.34 12.40 13.51
CA GLN A 225 -8.28 13.14 12.82
C GLN A 225 -7.29 12.14 12.26
N ALA A 226 -7.33 11.95 10.96
CA ALA A 226 -6.36 11.07 10.32
C ALA A 226 -4.96 11.71 10.25
N ASP A 227 -3.94 10.91 10.17
CA ASP A 227 -2.64 11.36 9.68
C ASP A 227 -2.40 10.90 8.23
N LEU A 228 -1.40 11.48 7.60
CA LEU A 228 -1.06 11.19 6.22
C LEU A 228 -0.59 9.75 6.04
N ALA A 229 0.21 9.23 6.94
CA ALA A 229 0.86 7.94 6.81
C ALA A 229 -0.10 6.77 7.09
N ASN A 230 -0.89 6.85 8.18
CA ASN A 230 -1.63 5.72 8.75
C ASN A 230 -3.15 5.94 8.83
N GLY A 231 -3.62 7.10 8.40
CA GLY A 231 -5.03 7.45 8.32
C GLY A 231 -5.78 7.52 9.62
N PHE A 232 -7.03 7.05 9.58
CA PHE A 232 -7.94 7.09 10.73
C PHE A 232 -7.70 5.97 11.76
N ASN A 233 -6.69 5.15 11.58
CA ASN A 233 -6.30 4.13 12.56
C ASN A 233 -4.89 4.37 13.10
N SER A 234 -4.40 5.57 12.90
CA SER A 234 -3.08 6.03 13.28
C SER A 234 -2.94 6.28 14.77
N TYR A 235 -1.70 6.37 15.21
CA TYR A 235 -1.37 6.86 16.56
C TYR A 235 -1.97 8.26 16.78
N TRP A 236 -1.81 9.19 15.80
CA TRP A 236 -2.37 10.53 15.86
C TRP A 236 -3.89 10.54 16.08
N THR A 237 -4.62 9.72 15.32
CA THR A 237 -6.08 9.58 15.49
C THR A 237 -6.42 9.14 16.91
N MET A 238 -5.74 8.11 17.41
CA MET A 238 -6.08 7.48 18.69
C MET A 238 -5.85 8.41 19.88
N ILE A 239 -4.80 9.23 19.87
CA ILE A 239 -4.55 10.21 20.96
C ILE A 239 -5.48 11.43 20.89
N ASN A 240 -6.08 11.71 19.73
CA ASN A 240 -7.00 12.83 19.52
C ASN A 240 -8.48 12.43 19.54
N LEU A 241 -8.81 11.14 19.43
CA LEU A 241 -10.17 10.63 19.44
C LEU A 241 -10.86 10.93 20.77
N GLU A 242 -12.15 11.30 20.72
CA GLU A 242 -12.97 11.56 21.90
C GLU A 242 -14.06 10.50 22.06
N MET A 243 -14.20 10.00 23.30
CA MET A 243 -15.29 9.09 23.65
C MET A 243 -16.54 9.90 24.00
N GLU A 244 -17.69 9.45 23.47
CA GLU A 244 -18.98 10.12 23.68
C GLU A 244 -19.88 9.32 24.62
N GLY A 245 -20.73 10.02 25.35
CA GLY A 245 -21.70 9.41 26.29
C GLY A 245 -21.02 8.78 27.52
N ASP A 246 -21.50 7.60 27.91
CA ASP A 246 -20.98 6.87 29.07
C ASP A 246 -19.97 5.76 28.67
N THR A 247 -19.50 5.77 27.45
CA THR A 247 -18.55 4.76 26.91
C THR A 247 -17.10 5.16 27.21
N SER A 248 -16.32 4.23 27.75
CA SER A 248 -14.87 4.39 27.99
C SER A 248 -14.03 3.33 27.27
N THR A 249 -14.68 2.43 26.53
CA THR A 249 -14.02 1.33 25.82
C THR A 249 -14.10 1.55 24.32
N LEU A 250 -12.94 1.60 23.64
CA LEU A 250 -12.85 1.67 22.18
C LEU A 250 -12.88 0.26 21.58
N LYS A 251 -13.94 -0.03 20.82
CA LYS A 251 -14.29 -1.37 20.33
C LYS A 251 -14.12 -1.45 18.82
N GLY A 252 -13.07 -2.15 18.37
CA GLY A 252 -12.82 -2.44 16.98
C GLY A 252 -13.02 -3.92 16.62
N TYR A 253 -12.72 -4.28 15.38
CA TYR A 253 -12.71 -5.66 14.95
C TYR A 253 -11.52 -5.96 14.04
N TRP A 254 -11.23 -7.24 13.86
CA TRP A 254 -10.32 -7.75 12.87
C TRP A 254 -10.98 -8.92 12.12
N PRO A 255 -10.81 -9.07 10.81
CA PRO A 255 -11.44 -10.18 10.07
C PRO A 255 -10.79 -11.53 10.34
N GLU A 256 -9.57 -11.54 10.85
CA GLU A 256 -8.74 -12.72 11.07
C GLU A 256 -8.19 -12.77 12.49
N THR A 257 -7.72 -13.95 12.91
CA THR A 257 -7.05 -14.08 14.21
C THR A 257 -5.63 -13.54 14.18
N LEU A 258 -5.25 -12.84 15.24
CA LEU A 258 -3.85 -12.50 15.48
C LEU A 258 -3.06 -13.79 15.73
N SER A 259 -1.95 -13.97 15.03
CA SER A 259 -1.15 -15.21 15.09
C SER A 259 -0.10 -15.21 16.19
N THR A 260 0.36 -14.03 16.62
CA THR A 260 1.42 -13.86 17.62
C THR A 260 1.28 -12.50 18.31
N MET A 261 1.76 -12.41 19.55
CA MET A 261 1.96 -11.16 20.29
C MET A 261 3.38 -10.59 20.11
N ASN A 262 4.19 -11.20 19.28
CA ASN A 262 5.57 -10.80 19.03
C ASN A 262 5.62 -9.67 18.01
N VAL A 263 5.98 -8.47 18.43
CA VAL A 263 6.08 -7.27 17.57
C VAL A 263 7.15 -7.39 16.47
N LEU A 264 8.16 -8.26 16.67
CA LEU A 264 9.21 -8.55 15.69
C LEU A 264 8.93 -9.83 14.86
N GLY A 265 7.86 -10.56 15.18
CA GLY A 265 7.53 -11.87 14.61
C GLY A 265 6.38 -11.87 13.62
N HIS A 266 5.78 -10.73 13.30
CA HIS A 266 4.74 -10.61 12.29
C HIS A 266 5.36 -10.65 10.89
N ASN A 267 4.61 -11.23 9.96
CA ASN A 267 4.92 -11.25 8.54
C ASN A 267 3.98 -10.31 7.75
N ASP A 268 3.28 -9.42 8.45
CA ASP A 268 2.28 -8.52 7.89
C ASP A 268 2.35 -7.17 8.63
N GLU A 269 2.91 -6.17 7.97
CA GLU A 269 3.08 -4.80 8.50
C GLU A 269 1.75 -4.16 8.92
N SER A 270 0.64 -4.52 8.29
CA SER A 270 -0.68 -3.97 8.63
C SER A 270 -1.11 -4.31 10.06
N LYS A 271 -0.77 -5.51 10.55
CA LYS A 271 -1.08 -5.92 11.93
C LYS A 271 -0.30 -5.11 12.94
N HIS A 272 0.94 -4.76 12.59
CA HIS A 272 1.78 -3.91 13.41
C HIS A 272 1.16 -2.53 13.59
N VAL A 273 0.78 -1.87 12.52
CA VAL A 273 0.18 -0.54 12.54
C VAL A 273 -1.13 -0.51 13.34
N TYR A 274 -2.01 -1.48 13.12
CA TYR A 274 -3.36 -1.43 13.71
C TYR A 274 -3.46 -2.00 15.13
N GLN A 275 -2.62 -2.96 15.50
CA GLN A 275 -2.73 -3.68 16.77
C GLN A 275 -1.69 -3.26 17.79
N PHE A 276 -0.48 -2.95 17.35
CA PHE A 276 0.64 -2.64 18.23
C PHE A 276 1.02 -1.15 18.28
N ASN A 277 0.51 -0.30 17.38
CA ASN A 277 0.86 1.11 17.30
C ASN A 277 0.57 1.92 18.57
N MET A 278 -0.28 1.39 19.45
CA MET A 278 -0.60 2.01 20.73
C MET A 278 0.11 1.36 21.91
N MET A 279 0.79 0.22 21.69
CA MET A 279 1.49 -0.52 22.74
C MET A 279 2.97 -0.15 22.81
N TYR A 280 3.57 0.19 21.68
CA TYR A 280 4.98 0.56 21.59
C TYR A 280 5.13 1.99 21.13
N ASP A 281 6.09 2.70 21.72
CA ASP A 281 6.52 3.97 21.18
C ASP A 281 7.49 3.77 20.01
N PHE A 282 7.55 4.81 19.19
CA PHE A 282 8.52 4.95 18.11
C PHE A 282 9.43 6.12 18.43
N LEU A 283 10.65 6.07 17.93
CA LEU A 283 11.60 7.17 18.17
C LEU A 283 11.03 8.50 17.68
N VAL A 284 10.37 8.48 16.52
CA VAL A 284 9.66 9.61 15.94
C VAL A 284 8.22 9.21 15.63
N GLN A 285 7.27 10.03 16.05
CA GLN A 285 5.86 9.95 15.65
C GLN A 285 5.50 11.13 14.76
N LEU A 286 4.45 10.97 13.96
CA LEU A 286 4.01 11.96 12.99
C LEU A 286 2.74 12.66 13.47
N ASN A 287 2.61 13.94 13.12
CA ASN A 287 1.37 14.68 13.26
C ASN A 287 0.40 14.38 12.09
N ASN A 288 -0.73 15.06 12.04
CA ASN A 288 -1.73 14.88 10.99
C ASN A 288 -1.24 15.26 9.58
N ASN A 289 -0.14 16.00 9.45
CA ASN A 289 0.47 16.36 8.16
C ASN A 289 1.59 15.40 7.74
N ALA A 290 1.75 14.27 8.43
CA ALA A 290 2.90 13.36 8.31
C ALA A 290 4.26 14.04 8.56
N GLU A 291 4.27 15.08 9.37
CA GLU A 291 5.50 15.74 9.80
C GLU A 291 5.95 15.15 11.14
N PRO A 292 7.25 14.90 11.33
CA PRO A 292 7.81 14.50 12.61
C PRO A 292 7.46 15.49 13.73
N ASP A 293 6.83 15.01 14.81
CA ASP A 293 6.33 15.85 15.90
C ASP A 293 6.94 15.45 17.25
N PRO A 294 7.80 16.28 17.85
CA PRO A 294 8.44 15.98 19.12
C PRO A 294 7.48 15.95 20.32
N GLU A 295 6.27 16.52 20.20
CA GLU A 295 5.30 16.52 21.30
C GLU A 295 4.70 15.13 21.53
N VAL A 296 4.60 14.32 20.46
CA VAL A 296 4.02 12.97 20.47
C VAL A 296 5.03 11.86 20.21
N SER A 297 6.31 12.19 20.07
CA SER A 297 7.44 11.28 19.86
C SER A 297 8.11 10.88 21.16
N LEU A 298 8.81 9.74 21.17
CA LEU A 298 9.77 9.42 22.23
C LEU A 298 10.96 10.40 22.20
N ALA A 299 11.44 10.77 21.01
CA ALA A 299 12.44 11.83 20.83
C ALA A 299 11.79 13.22 20.95
N THR A 300 12.35 14.07 21.81
CA THR A 300 11.92 15.46 22.02
C THR A 300 12.65 16.46 21.14
N ASP A 301 13.77 16.06 20.56
CA ASP A 301 14.57 16.85 19.61
C ASP A 301 15.44 15.91 18.77
N TRP A 302 15.83 16.35 17.57
CA TRP A 302 16.75 15.61 16.70
C TRP A 302 17.57 16.54 15.84
N ASN A 303 18.77 16.08 15.51
CA ASN A 303 19.71 16.83 14.72
C ASN A 303 20.48 15.91 13.78
N ARG A 304 20.57 16.31 12.51
CA ARG A 304 21.48 15.68 11.57
C ARG A 304 22.88 16.23 11.76
N VAL A 305 23.81 15.40 12.20
CA VAL A 305 25.19 15.78 12.50
C VAL A 305 26.02 15.89 11.20
N ASP A 306 25.80 14.92 10.30
CA ASP A 306 26.38 14.87 8.96
C ASP A 306 25.48 14.05 8.03
N GLU A 307 25.95 13.71 6.81
CA GLU A 307 25.16 13.02 5.78
C GLU A 307 24.62 11.65 6.25
N THR A 308 25.33 10.96 7.14
CA THR A 308 25.01 9.61 7.60
C THR A 308 24.79 9.49 9.10
N THR A 309 24.66 10.59 9.83
CA THR A 309 24.58 10.58 11.30
C THR A 309 23.42 11.43 11.80
N MET A 310 22.52 10.83 12.58
CA MET A 310 21.45 11.49 13.32
C MET A 310 21.70 11.40 14.82
N GLU A 311 21.41 12.45 15.56
CA GLU A 311 21.32 12.45 17.03
C GLU A 311 19.90 12.78 17.47
N TYR A 312 19.42 12.06 18.48
CA TYR A 312 18.09 12.21 19.07
C TYR A 312 18.20 12.42 20.57
N THR A 313 17.51 13.44 21.07
CA THR A 313 17.30 13.63 22.51
C THR A 313 15.99 12.95 22.89
N ILE A 314 16.04 11.96 23.78
CA ILE A 314 14.88 11.17 24.18
C ILE A 314 14.30 11.65 25.52
N ARG A 315 13.05 11.27 25.79
CA ARG A 315 12.42 11.46 27.11
C ARG A 315 13.08 10.56 28.15
N THR A 316 13.39 11.08 29.30
CA THR A 316 13.98 10.35 30.43
C THR A 316 13.00 10.20 31.61
N ASP A 317 11.81 10.79 31.51
CA ASP A 317 10.73 10.70 32.50
C ASP A 317 9.64 9.69 32.06
N HIS A 318 10.05 8.66 31.31
CA HIS A 318 9.16 7.66 30.74
C HIS A 318 9.59 6.25 31.17
N SER A 319 8.63 5.33 31.24
CA SER A 319 8.86 3.95 31.68
C SER A 319 8.19 2.92 30.79
N TRP A 320 8.68 1.72 30.84
CA TRP A 320 8.01 0.54 30.27
C TRP A 320 6.75 0.20 31.07
N HIS A 321 5.83 -0.56 30.47
CA HIS A 321 4.58 -0.98 31.09
C HIS A 321 4.76 -1.84 32.34
N ASP A 322 5.91 -2.47 32.53
CA ASP A 322 6.27 -3.26 33.72
C ASP A 322 6.93 -2.41 34.83
N GLY A 323 7.15 -1.13 34.59
CA GLY A 323 7.65 -0.15 35.54
C GLY A 323 9.16 0.03 35.56
N GLU A 324 9.92 -0.63 34.66
CA GLU A 324 11.32 -0.31 34.43
C GLU A 324 11.45 1.02 33.68
N ASP A 325 12.54 1.77 33.92
CA ASP A 325 12.79 3.03 33.23
C ASP A 325 13.13 2.78 31.74
N LEU A 326 12.57 3.58 30.82
CA LEU A 326 12.97 3.60 29.42
C LEU A 326 14.17 4.54 29.26
N THR A 327 15.23 4.04 28.63
CA THR A 327 16.54 4.74 28.59
C THR A 327 17.08 4.87 27.16
N ALA A 328 18.15 5.65 27.01
CA ALA A 328 18.89 5.76 25.76
C ALA A 328 19.51 4.42 25.31
N GLU A 329 19.82 3.54 26.27
CA GLU A 329 20.32 2.19 26.03
C GLU A 329 19.28 1.34 25.31
N ASP A 330 18.00 1.41 25.70
CA ASP A 330 16.92 0.67 25.02
C ASP A 330 16.73 1.10 23.55
N VAL A 331 16.85 2.40 23.29
CA VAL A 331 16.78 2.92 21.91
C VAL A 331 17.98 2.42 21.10
N ALA A 332 19.20 2.58 21.60
CA ALA A 332 20.41 2.10 20.91
C ALA A 332 20.37 0.58 20.73
N PHE A 333 19.93 -0.17 21.77
CA PHE A 333 19.71 -1.61 21.69
C PHE A 333 18.74 -1.97 20.56
N THR A 334 17.58 -1.30 20.48
CA THR A 334 16.56 -1.59 19.47
C THR A 334 17.10 -1.56 18.06
N TYR A 335 17.77 -0.46 17.68
CA TYR A 335 18.32 -0.30 16.33
C TYR A 335 19.39 -1.33 16.02
N ASN A 336 20.34 -1.56 16.93
CA ASN A 336 21.38 -2.57 16.77
C ASN A 336 20.79 -3.99 16.72
N TYR A 337 19.84 -4.30 17.60
CA TYR A 337 19.25 -5.63 17.71
C TYR A 337 18.44 -6.03 16.47
N ILE A 338 17.65 -5.11 15.92
CA ILE A 338 16.90 -5.34 14.68
C ILE A 338 17.85 -5.55 13.50
N ASN A 339 18.92 -4.76 13.41
CA ASN A 339 19.93 -4.88 12.36
C ASN A 339 20.76 -6.16 12.50
N ASP A 340 21.32 -6.44 13.68
CA ASP A 340 22.19 -7.61 13.95
C ASP A 340 21.46 -8.95 13.75
N ASN A 341 20.15 -8.99 13.99
CA ASN A 341 19.32 -10.19 13.84
C ASN A 341 18.61 -10.28 12.49
N GLU A 342 18.86 -9.35 11.58
CA GLU A 342 18.27 -9.33 10.23
C GLU A 342 16.75 -9.59 10.29
N VAL A 343 16.01 -8.84 11.16
CA VAL A 343 14.57 -9.07 11.39
C VAL A 343 13.79 -8.86 10.10
N PRO A 344 13.16 -9.90 9.52
CA PRO A 344 12.61 -9.83 8.17
C PRO A 344 11.54 -8.74 7.98
N LEU A 345 10.72 -8.49 9.02
CA LEU A 345 9.67 -7.48 9.00
C LEU A 345 10.22 -6.06 8.78
N TYR A 346 11.43 -5.80 9.25
CA TYR A 346 12.08 -4.48 9.19
C TYR A 346 13.29 -4.45 8.25
N SER A 347 13.40 -5.39 7.32
CA SER A 347 14.52 -5.47 6.37
C SER A 347 14.70 -4.20 5.53
N THR A 348 13.59 -3.58 5.13
CA THR A 348 13.59 -2.31 4.38
C THR A 348 14.16 -1.14 5.20
N GLN A 349 13.90 -1.11 6.50
CA GLN A 349 14.40 -0.07 7.40
C GLN A 349 15.82 -0.37 7.86
N SER A 350 16.11 -1.61 8.25
CA SER A 350 17.39 -2.01 8.81
C SER A 350 18.56 -1.89 7.83
N GLN A 351 18.34 -2.00 6.52
CA GLN A 351 19.40 -1.80 5.51
C GLN A 351 20.06 -0.41 5.61
N TYR A 352 19.35 0.59 6.12
CA TYR A 352 19.89 1.94 6.31
C TYR A 352 20.58 2.15 7.66
N ILE A 353 20.61 1.14 8.54
CA ILE A 353 21.20 1.24 9.88
C ILE A 353 22.59 0.57 9.85
N ASP A 354 23.64 1.33 10.17
CA ASP A 354 24.97 0.76 10.45
C ASP A 354 25.09 0.43 11.96
N SER A 355 24.80 1.41 12.80
CA SER A 355 24.90 1.24 14.27
C SER A 355 24.14 2.33 15.02
N ALA A 356 23.82 2.05 16.28
CA ALA A 356 23.32 3.04 17.24
C ALA A 356 24.17 3.02 18.50
N GLU A 357 24.44 4.20 19.06
CA GLU A 357 25.25 4.35 20.28
C GLU A 357 24.66 5.38 21.23
N VAL A 358 24.83 5.16 22.52
CA VAL A 358 24.48 6.14 23.57
C VAL A 358 25.58 7.18 23.66
N VAL A 359 25.22 8.45 23.48
CA VAL A 359 26.14 9.58 23.63
C VAL A 359 26.19 10.05 25.08
N ASP A 360 25.03 10.14 25.72
CA ASP A 360 24.83 10.46 27.13
C ASP A 360 23.46 9.94 27.62
N GLU A 361 23.05 10.28 28.86
CA GLU A 361 21.82 9.77 29.49
C GLU A 361 20.54 10.08 28.69
N GLU A 362 20.54 11.11 27.84
CA GLU A 362 19.37 11.57 27.08
C GLU A 362 19.58 11.50 25.57
N THR A 363 20.79 11.21 25.09
CA THR A 363 21.15 11.32 23.66
C THR A 363 21.57 10.00 23.06
N VAL A 364 20.90 9.62 21.99
CA VAL A 364 21.24 8.48 21.14
C VAL A 364 21.70 8.97 19.77
N ARG A 365 22.80 8.40 19.28
CA ARG A 365 23.30 8.61 17.92
C ARG A 365 23.02 7.38 17.08
N ILE A 366 22.45 7.59 15.89
CA ILE A 366 22.22 6.56 14.90
C ILE A 366 23.10 6.85 13.69
N ASN A 367 23.99 5.92 13.36
CA ASN A 367 24.82 5.96 12.17
C ASN A 367 24.14 5.17 11.06
N MET A 368 23.99 5.77 9.89
CA MET A 368 23.38 5.16 8.72
C MET A 368 24.43 4.45 7.89
N ALA A 369 24.08 3.33 7.28
CA ALA A 369 24.93 2.59 6.33
C ALA A 369 25.16 3.39 5.04
N GLU A 370 24.18 4.19 4.65
CA GLU A 370 24.27 5.16 3.55
C GLU A 370 23.40 6.38 3.86
N ALA A 371 23.63 7.48 3.16
CA ALA A 371 22.88 8.72 3.38
C ALA A 371 21.39 8.50 3.03
N LEU A 372 20.49 8.81 3.98
CA LEU A 372 19.05 8.77 3.80
C LEU A 372 18.46 10.09 4.29
N GLY A 373 18.08 10.98 3.36
CA GLY A 373 17.51 12.29 3.66
C GLY A 373 16.25 12.18 4.54
N PRO A 374 15.23 11.42 4.14
CA PRO A 374 13.99 11.24 4.90
C PRO A 374 14.06 10.21 6.04
N PHE A 375 15.20 10.07 6.75
CA PHE A 375 15.40 9.03 7.78
C PHE A 375 14.30 8.98 8.83
N ASN A 376 13.81 10.13 9.28
CA ASN A 376 12.71 10.19 10.25
C ASN A 376 11.41 9.58 9.72
N LEU A 377 11.13 9.72 8.42
CA LEU A 377 9.92 9.22 7.78
C LEU A 377 10.04 7.76 7.32
N ALA A 378 11.24 7.35 6.91
CA ALA A 378 11.48 6.04 6.32
C ALA A 378 11.95 4.98 7.33
N VAL A 379 12.49 5.40 8.48
CA VAL A 379 13.08 4.49 9.48
C VAL A 379 12.58 4.80 10.90
N ALA A 380 12.80 6.02 11.41
CA ALA A 380 12.62 6.30 12.84
C ALA A 380 11.16 6.25 13.31
N ASN A 381 10.19 6.47 12.44
CA ASN A 381 8.76 6.34 12.73
C ASN A 381 8.17 4.94 12.46
N LEU A 382 8.99 3.99 11.99
CA LEU A 382 8.53 2.66 11.61
C LEU A 382 9.08 1.55 12.51
N LEU A 383 10.16 1.81 13.26
CA LEU A 383 10.74 0.83 14.18
C LEU A 383 10.19 1.03 15.60
N PRO A 384 9.46 0.04 16.16
CA PRO A 384 9.00 0.09 17.54
C PRO A 384 10.18 -0.02 18.49
N ILE A 385 10.24 0.82 19.51
CA ILE A 385 11.26 0.71 20.53
C ILE A 385 10.91 -0.47 21.46
N ILE A 386 11.87 -1.34 21.70
CA ILE A 386 11.71 -2.59 22.47
C ILE A 386 12.60 -2.60 23.72
N PRO A 387 12.13 -3.19 24.84
CA PRO A 387 12.88 -3.21 26.10
C PRO A 387 14.06 -4.19 26.05
N GLU A 388 15.29 -3.69 26.26
CA GLU A 388 16.51 -4.51 26.27
C GLU A 388 16.39 -5.68 27.26
N HIS A 389 15.87 -5.42 28.48
CA HIS A 389 15.76 -6.43 29.53
C HIS A 389 14.87 -7.64 29.18
N MET A 390 13.98 -7.49 28.17
CA MET A 390 13.15 -8.59 27.67
C MET A 390 13.72 -9.27 26.43
N TRP A 391 14.49 -8.56 25.62
CA TRP A 391 14.87 -9.02 24.30
C TRP A 391 16.35 -9.48 24.20
N ALA A 392 17.26 -8.97 25.03
CA ALA A 392 18.70 -9.19 24.89
C ALA A 392 19.13 -10.67 24.87
N ASP A 393 18.42 -11.54 25.59
CA ASP A 393 18.75 -12.98 25.70
C ASP A 393 18.02 -13.85 24.64
N ARG A 394 17.42 -13.26 23.58
CA ARG A 394 16.65 -14.00 22.57
C ARG A 394 17.45 -14.17 21.28
N ASP A 395 17.84 -15.41 20.98
CA ASP A 395 18.66 -15.74 19.79
C ASP A 395 17.92 -15.65 18.45
N ASN A 396 16.58 -15.64 18.45
CA ASN A 396 15.76 -15.58 17.23
C ASN A 396 14.51 -14.74 17.48
N PRO A 397 14.64 -13.41 17.38
CA PRO A 397 13.57 -12.50 17.74
C PRO A 397 12.28 -12.72 16.95
N SER A 398 12.36 -13.00 15.65
CA SER A 398 11.18 -13.16 14.79
C SER A 398 10.33 -14.39 15.13
N GLN A 399 10.92 -15.39 15.83
CA GLN A 399 10.21 -16.60 16.24
C GLN A 399 10.02 -16.71 17.75
N ALA A 400 10.35 -15.66 18.49
CA ALA A 400 10.18 -15.62 19.92
C ALA A 400 8.69 -15.74 20.31
N ASN A 401 8.37 -16.64 21.24
CA ASN A 401 7.03 -16.68 21.83
C ASN A 401 6.92 -15.59 22.89
N ILE A 402 6.10 -14.58 22.61
CA ILE A 402 5.76 -13.49 23.53
C ILE A 402 4.31 -13.71 23.97
N GLU A 403 4.08 -14.03 25.24
CA GLU A 403 2.75 -14.24 25.80
C GLU A 403 2.19 -12.96 26.41
N GLU A 404 3.04 -12.19 27.07
CA GLU A 404 2.72 -10.91 27.70
C GLU A 404 3.69 -9.85 27.16
N PRO A 405 3.34 -9.14 26.08
CA PRO A 405 4.20 -8.10 25.51
C PRO A 405 4.29 -6.90 26.44
N VAL A 406 5.50 -6.36 26.57
CA VAL A 406 5.78 -5.11 27.28
C VAL A 406 6.22 -4.08 26.27
N GLY A 407 5.53 -2.96 26.23
CA GLY A 407 5.85 -1.78 25.47
C GLY A 407 5.96 -0.56 26.35
N SER A 408 5.98 0.61 25.75
CA SER A 408 6.02 1.92 26.42
C SER A 408 4.89 2.86 25.98
N GLY A 409 4.10 2.46 24.98
CA GLY A 409 3.04 3.29 24.39
C GLY A 409 1.85 3.57 25.31
N PRO A 410 0.85 4.36 24.86
CA PRO A 410 -0.27 4.80 25.69
C PRO A 410 -1.25 3.71 26.12
N MET A 411 -1.10 2.48 25.58
CA MET A 411 -1.95 1.33 25.94
C MET A 411 -1.09 0.11 26.28
N MET A 412 -1.38 -0.52 27.41
CA MET A 412 -0.73 -1.75 27.88
C MET A 412 -1.51 -2.98 27.44
N PHE A 413 -0.81 -4.10 27.23
CA PHE A 413 -1.42 -5.40 27.06
C PHE A 413 -2.29 -5.78 28.28
N ASP A 414 -3.50 -6.29 28.04
CA ASP A 414 -4.40 -6.79 29.07
C ASP A 414 -4.64 -8.30 28.91
N TYR A 415 -5.14 -8.74 27.74
CA TYR A 415 -5.39 -10.14 27.48
C TYR A 415 -5.37 -10.45 25.97
N TRP A 416 -5.19 -11.72 25.67
CA TRP A 416 -5.35 -12.27 24.33
C TRP A 416 -6.05 -13.62 24.36
N GLU A 417 -7.27 -13.67 23.83
CA GLU A 417 -8.03 -14.88 23.57
C GLU A 417 -7.86 -15.26 22.10
N GLN A 418 -6.89 -16.13 21.83
CA GLN A 418 -6.52 -16.52 20.47
C GLN A 418 -7.75 -16.97 19.65
N GLY A 419 -7.93 -16.39 18.48
CA GLY A 419 -9.06 -16.64 17.59
C GLY A 419 -10.36 -15.93 17.97
N SER A 420 -10.38 -15.14 19.03
CA SER A 420 -11.57 -14.46 19.53
C SER A 420 -11.36 -12.96 19.70
N GLU A 421 -10.51 -12.53 20.63
CA GLU A 421 -10.39 -11.13 21.02
C GLU A 421 -9.00 -10.81 21.58
N PHE A 422 -8.55 -9.57 21.39
CA PHE A 422 -7.34 -8.99 21.98
C PHE A 422 -7.68 -7.68 22.65
N GLY A 423 -7.24 -7.48 23.88
CA GLY A 423 -7.53 -6.33 24.72
C GLY A 423 -6.31 -5.62 25.26
N MET A 424 -6.45 -4.29 25.39
CA MET A 424 -5.46 -3.38 25.98
C MET A 424 -6.15 -2.47 26.98
N VAL A 425 -5.39 -2.03 28.00
CA VAL A 425 -5.80 -1.02 29.00
C VAL A 425 -4.89 0.20 28.93
N LYS A 426 -5.42 1.34 29.30
CA LYS A 426 -4.71 2.61 29.28
C LYS A 426 -3.48 2.59 30.19
N PHE A 427 -2.39 3.17 29.71
CA PHE A 427 -1.21 3.52 30.50
C PHE A 427 -1.29 4.97 30.95
N ASP A 428 -1.68 5.19 32.22
CA ASP A 428 -1.97 6.53 32.73
C ASP A 428 -0.76 7.47 32.79
N ASP A 429 0.44 6.92 32.89
CA ASP A 429 1.70 7.68 33.00
C ASP A 429 2.30 8.05 31.63
N HIS A 430 1.63 7.72 30.51
CA HIS A 430 2.12 8.05 29.18
C HIS A 430 2.01 9.53 28.86
N PHE A 431 3.04 10.10 28.18
CA PHE A 431 3.12 11.53 27.83
C PHE A 431 2.06 11.99 26.83
N ALA A 432 1.51 11.10 26.01
CA ALA A 432 0.39 11.36 25.08
C ALA A 432 -0.83 10.49 25.47
N PRO A 433 -1.65 10.92 26.44
CA PRO A 433 -2.76 10.10 26.94
C PRO A 433 -3.91 10.00 25.93
N VAL A 434 -4.62 8.85 25.96
CA VAL A 434 -5.84 8.60 25.19
C VAL A 434 -7.09 8.92 26.01
N SER A 435 -8.24 9.12 25.35
CA SER A 435 -9.53 9.43 25.99
C SER A 435 -10.31 8.20 26.49
N PHE A 436 -9.88 7.00 26.11
CA PHE A 436 -10.51 5.74 26.48
C PHE A 436 -9.67 4.96 27.49
N GLU A 437 -10.34 4.16 28.35
CA GLU A 437 -9.69 3.36 29.39
C GLU A 437 -9.28 1.98 28.88
N GLU A 438 -10.04 1.44 27.90
CA GLU A 438 -9.85 0.12 27.32
C GLU A 438 -9.96 0.19 25.80
N ARG A 439 -9.23 -0.64 25.10
CA ARG A 439 -9.37 -0.88 23.66
C ARG A 439 -9.34 -2.38 23.40
N PHE A 440 -10.27 -2.88 22.57
CA PHE A 440 -10.21 -4.25 22.13
C PHE A 440 -10.52 -4.42 20.64
N TRP A 441 -10.05 -5.54 20.11
CA TRP A 441 -10.27 -6.00 18.75
C TRP A 441 -10.90 -7.38 18.80
N ARG A 442 -12.11 -7.50 18.25
CA ARG A 442 -12.82 -8.77 18.15
C ARG A 442 -12.64 -9.38 16.76
N VAL A 443 -12.46 -10.71 16.69
CA VAL A 443 -12.40 -11.41 15.40
C VAL A 443 -13.80 -11.52 14.80
N ILE A 444 -14.04 -10.83 13.69
CA ILE A 444 -15.34 -10.85 12.96
C ILE A 444 -15.06 -10.98 11.46
N PRO A 445 -15.13 -12.20 10.89
CA PRO A 445 -14.82 -12.44 9.47
C PRO A 445 -15.87 -11.85 8.51
N GLU A 446 -17.15 -11.77 8.94
CA GLU A 446 -18.28 -11.43 8.10
C GLU A 446 -18.60 -9.92 8.11
N ALA A 447 -18.41 -9.24 6.98
CA ALA A 447 -18.62 -7.79 6.85
C ALA A 447 -20.04 -7.32 7.22
N SER A 448 -21.08 -8.12 6.94
CA SER A 448 -22.45 -7.79 7.33
C SER A 448 -22.65 -7.75 8.83
N THR A 449 -21.98 -8.63 9.58
CA THR A 449 -21.98 -8.66 11.04
C THR A 449 -21.30 -7.42 11.62
N VAL A 450 -20.23 -6.95 10.98
CA VAL A 450 -19.55 -5.70 11.38
C VAL A 450 -20.51 -4.51 11.32
N TRP A 451 -21.23 -4.35 10.22
CA TRP A 451 -22.20 -3.26 10.07
C TRP A 451 -23.36 -3.32 11.07
N GLU A 452 -23.90 -4.51 11.34
CA GLU A 452 -24.93 -4.69 12.37
C GLU A 452 -24.40 -4.27 13.75
N ASN A 453 -23.20 -4.70 14.12
CA ASN A 453 -22.58 -4.37 15.40
C ASN A 453 -22.26 -2.87 15.53
N LEU A 454 -21.81 -2.24 14.43
CA LEU A 454 -21.52 -0.80 14.39
C LEU A 454 -22.82 0.03 14.60
N ILE A 455 -23.89 -0.30 13.88
CA ILE A 455 -25.19 0.39 13.99
C ILE A 455 -25.77 0.24 15.40
N ASN A 456 -25.62 -0.92 16.03
CA ASN A 456 -26.15 -1.23 17.35
C ASN A 456 -25.22 -0.78 18.51
N GLY A 457 -24.00 -0.27 18.20
CA GLY A 457 -23.03 0.19 19.20
C GLY A 457 -22.27 -0.92 19.92
N GLU A 458 -22.29 -2.14 19.38
CA GLU A 458 -21.43 -3.26 19.84
C GLU A 458 -19.99 -3.07 19.38
N LEU A 459 -19.78 -2.34 18.27
CA LEU A 459 -18.52 -1.78 17.81
C LEU A 459 -18.63 -0.25 17.80
N ASN A 460 -17.51 0.44 18.00
CA ASN A 460 -17.47 1.90 17.93
C ASN A 460 -17.06 2.39 16.54
N TYR A 461 -16.23 1.64 15.82
CA TYR A 461 -15.72 2.03 14.51
C TYR A 461 -15.36 0.83 13.62
N GLU A 462 -15.28 1.12 12.33
CA GLU A 462 -14.79 0.23 11.29
C GLU A 462 -13.36 0.66 10.95
N PRO A 463 -12.33 -0.14 11.30
CA PRO A 463 -10.94 0.30 11.25
C PRO A 463 -10.33 0.36 9.84
N PHE A 464 -10.98 -0.24 8.83
CA PHE A 464 -10.41 -0.36 7.49
C PHE A 464 -10.91 0.71 6.52
N GLY A 465 -11.91 1.51 6.90
CA GLY A 465 -12.48 2.53 6.03
C GLY A 465 -13.01 1.98 4.71
N ARG A 466 -13.65 0.81 4.72
CA ARG A 466 -14.07 0.10 3.51
C ARG A 466 -15.12 0.87 2.72
N ILE A 467 -14.77 1.18 1.48
CA ILE A 467 -15.68 1.78 0.52
C ILE A 467 -16.32 0.66 -0.31
N ASP A 468 -17.54 0.34 0.07
CA ASP A 468 -18.32 -0.74 -0.53
C ASP A 468 -19.83 -0.41 -0.55
N ARG A 469 -20.63 -1.35 -1.00
CA ARG A 469 -22.09 -1.24 -1.02
C ARG A 469 -22.69 -1.05 0.37
N GLN A 470 -22.09 -1.57 1.43
CA GLN A 470 -22.59 -1.44 2.79
C GLN A 470 -22.45 0.02 3.26
N LEU A 471 -21.33 0.66 2.96
CA LEU A 471 -21.15 2.08 3.23
C LEU A 471 -22.19 2.92 2.48
N ASP A 472 -22.39 2.70 1.17
CA ASP A 472 -23.39 3.41 0.38
C ASP A 472 -24.82 3.27 0.96
N GLN A 473 -25.18 2.09 1.45
CA GLN A 473 -26.50 1.82 2.02
C GLN A 473 -26.70 2.39 3.43
N ASN A 474 -25.64 2.55 4.22
CA ASN A 474 -25.73 2.89 5.64
C ASN A 474 -25.18 4.28 6.00
N GLN A 475 -24.55 5.02 5.07
CA GLN A 475 -23.98 6.34 5.35
C GLN A 475 -24.99 7.37 5.86
N ASP A 476 -26.27 7.21 5.55
CA ASP A 476 -27.38 8.07 6.02
C ASP A 476 -28.04 7.58 7.31
N ASN A 477 -27.52 6.51 7.94
CA ASN A 477 -28.04 6.03 9.21
C ASN A 477 -27.66 7.01 10.33
N GLU A 478 -28.62 7.41 11.18
CA GLU A 478 -28.43 8.40 12.25
C GLU A 478 -27.36 8.01 13.30
N ASN A 479 -27.07 6.70 13.43
CA ASN A 479 -26.05 6.19 14.35
C ASN A 479 -24.66 6.11 13.70
N ILE A 480 -24.55 6.31 12.38
CA ILE A 480 -23.30 6.17 11.66
C ILE A 480 -22.73 7.54 11.32
N GLY A 481 -21.54 7.79 11.80
CA GLY A 481 -20.71 8.90 11.35
C GLY A 481 -19.73 8.43 10.27
N THR A 482 -19.52 9.27 9.27
CA THR A 482 -18.50 9.04 8.24
C THR A 482 -17.67 10.28 8.07
N GLN A 483 -16.37 10.09 7.94
CA GLN A 483 -15.44 11.16 7.57
C GLN A 483 -14.51 10.64 6.48
N PHE A 484 -14.28 11.43 5.45
CA PHE A 484 -13.43 11.05 4.34
C PHE A 484 -12.23 11.97 4.25
N GLN A 485 -11.15 11.43 3.76
CA GLN A 485 -9.91 12.14 3.54
C GLN A 485 -9.21 11.58 2.30
N THR A 486 -8.47 12.41 1.56
CA THR A 486 -7.66 11.94 0.42
C THR A 486 -6.58 10.99 0.93
N ALA A 487 -6.48 9.79 0.38
CA ALA A 487 -5.46 8.82 0.74
C ALA A 487 -4.16 9.02 -0.07
N PRO A 488 -3.00 8.62 0.44
CA PRO A 488 -1.76 8.56 -0.35
C PRO A 488 -1.76 7.39 -1.34
N THR A 489 -2.76 6.53 -1.26
CA THR A 489 -2.87 5.30 -2.06
C THR A 489 -3.89 5.45 -3.20
N PHE A 490 -3.67 4.70 -4.26
CA PHE A 490 -4.55 4.62 -5.42
C PHE A 490 -4.56 3.20 -5.99
N TRP A 491 -5.58 2.88 -6.77
CA TRP A 491 -5.50 1.70 -7.62
C TRP A 491 -4.65 2.02 -8.83
N MET A 492 -3.61 1.22 -9.03
CA MET A 492 -2.73 1.36 -10.17
C MET A 492 -2.99 0.31 -11.23
N PHE A 493 -2.93 0.74 -12.49
CA PHE A 493 -2.85 -0.11 -13.67
C PHE A 493 -1.39 -0.28 -14.05
N THR A 494 -0.90 -1.52 -14.05
CA THR A 494 0.50 -1.84 -14.33
C THR A 494 0.59 -2.76 -15.54
N PRO A 495 1.01 -2.26 -16.72
CA PRO A 495 1.40 -3.07 -17.85
C PRO A 495 2.76 -3.72 -17.60
N ASN A 496 2.97 -4.92 -18.11
CA ASN A 496 4.28 -5.58 -18.10
C ASN A 496 5.03 -5.25 -19.38
N GLU A 497 6.01 -4.38 -19.31
CA GLU A 497 6.77 -3.88 -20.46
C GLU A 497 7.61 -4.95 -21.17
N ARG A 498 7.82 -6.12 -20.53
CA ARG A 498 8.46 -7.29 -21.11
C ARG A 498 7.60 -8.01 -22.16
N GLN A 499 6.29 -7.69 -22.21
CA GLN A 499 5.35 -8.27 -23.17
C GLN A 499 5.41 -7.51 -24.51
N GLU A 500 5.23 -8.25 -25.61
CA GLU A 500 5.20 -7.67 -26.96
C GLU A 500 4.15 -6.54 -27.05
N GLY A 501 4.55 -5.37 -27.59
CA GLY A 501 3.72 -4.19 -27.72
C GLY A 501 3.63 -3.32 -26.47
N LEU A 502 3.80 -3.87 -25.25
CA LEU A 502 3.68 -3.09 -24.00
C LEU A 502 4.94 -2.31 -23.64
N GLY A 503 6.09 -2.64 -24.24
CA GLY A 503 7.29 -1.80 -24.19
C GLY A 503 7.16 -0.47 -24.94
N ASP A 504 6.20 -0.35 -25.87
CA ASP A 504 5.92 0.90 -26.57
C ASP A 504 5.15 1.88 -25.68
N VAL A 505 5.75 3.01 -25.37
CA VAL A 505 5.14 4.05 -24.53
C VAL A 505 3.86 4.60 -25.14
N GLN A 506 3.70 4.63 -26.48
CA GLN A 506 2.46 5.09 -27.10
C GLN A 506 1.31 4.11 -26.89
N MET A 507 1.60 2.80 -26.91
CA MET A 507 0.63 1.78 -26.51
C MET A 507 0.20 1.98 -25.06
N ARG A 508 1.14 2.13 -24.12
CA ARG A 508 0.81 2.34 -22.71
C ARG A 508 -0.04 3.60 -22.49
N LYS A 509 0.32 4.72 -23.15
CA LYS A 509 -0.46 5.96 -23.10
C LYS A 509 -1.89 5.78 -23.65
N ALA A 510 -2.05 5.06 -24.75
CA ALA A 510 -3.36 4.74 -25.32
C ALA A 510 -4.20 3.87 -24.38
N LEU A 511 -3.60 2.87 -23.76
CA LEU A 511 -4.29 2.03 -22.75
C LEU A 511 -4.80 2.88 -21.60
N VAL A 512 -4.00 3.81 -21.11
CA VAL A 512 -4.37 4.73 -20.03
C VAL A 512 -5.53 5.65 -20.41
N GLU A 513 -5.54 6.18 -21.64
CA GLU A 513 -6.65 6.98 -22.18
C GLU A 513 -7.93 6.13 -22.36
N ALA A 514 -7.80 4.82 -22.56
CA ALA A 514 -8.92 3.90 -22.71
C ALA A 514 -9.46 3.32 -21.38
N ILE A 515 -8.85 3.57 -20.23
CA ILE A 515 -9.37 3.09 -18.94
C ILE A 515 -10.70 3.80 -18.62
N PRO A 516 -11.80 3.04 -18.36
CA PRO A 516 -13.12 3.63 -18.09
C PRO A 516 -13.24 4.14 -16.64
N ARG A 517 -12.39 5.12 -16.27
CA ARG A 517 -12.29 5.67 -14.92
C ARG A 517 -13.61 6.22 -14.40
N THR A 518 -14.38 6.87 -15.27
CA THR A 518 -15.70 7.41 -14.91
C THR A 518 -16.65 6.31 -14.46
N ALA A 519 -16.72 5.21 -15.20
CA ALA A 519 -17.59 4.10 -14.85
C ALA A 519 -17.11 3.37 -13.59
N ILE A 520 -15.79 3.24 -13.41
CA ILE A 520 -15.21 2.64 -12.20
C ILE A 520 -15.57 3.47 -10.98
N VAL A 521 -15.34 4.79 -11.02
CA VAL A 521 -15.64 5.68 -9.89
C VAL A 521 -17.14 5.74 -9.61
N ASP A 522 -17.97 5.99 -10.62
CA ASP A 522 -19.38 6.30 -10.41
C ASP A 522 -20.25 5.07 -10.15
N GLN A 523 -19.93 3.91 -10.79
CA GLN A 523 -20.79 2.73 -10.77
C GLN A 523 -20.27 1.60 -9.88
N ILE A 524 -18.95 1.41 -9.82
CA ILE A 524 -18.34 0.35 -9.02
C ILE A 524 -18.01 0.84 -7.62
N LEU A 525 -17.52 2.09 -7.49
CA LEU A 525 -17.08 2.70 -6.24
C LEU A 525 -18.06 3.75 -5.70
N PHE A 526 -19.29 3.79 -6.24
CA PHE A 526 -20.42 4.60 -5.75
C PHE A 526 -20.15 6.12 -5.68
N GLY A 527 -19.16 6.61 -6.44
CA GLY A 527 -18.78 8.03 -6.48
C GLY A 527 -17.99 8.52 -5.28
N PHE A 528 -17.50 7.63 -4.43
CA PHE A 528 -16.67 8.01 -3.27
C PHE A 528 -15.25 8.45 -3.67
N PRO A 529 -14.51 7.71 -4.55
CA PRO A 529 -13.18 8.11 -4.97
C PRO A 529 -13.19 9.24 -5.99
N GLU A 530 -12.04 9.89 -6.13
CA GLU A 530 -11.72 10.72 -7.28
C GLU A 530 -10.98 9.90 -8.36
N ARG A 531 -10.95 10.42 -9.59
CA ARG A 531 -10.14 9.84 -10.65
C ARG A 531 -8.66 10.06 -10.32
N GLY A 532 -7.84 9.02 -10.47
CA GLY A 532 -6.40 9.15 -10.30
C GLY A 532 -5.75 9.75 -11.54
N PHE A 533 -4.96 10.81 -11.36
CA PHE A 533 -4.26 11.50 -12.46
C PHE A 533 -2.75 11.60 -12.24
N ASN A 534 -2.24 11.41 -11.04
CA ASN A 534 -0.82 11.49 -10.74
C ASN A 534 -0.38 10.33 -9.84
N ILE A 535 0.88 9.91 -10.01
CA ILE A 535 1.49 8.81 -9.27
C ILE A 535 1.80 9.17 -7.81
N VAL A 536 1.90 10.44 -7.47
CA VAL A 536 2.00 10.94 -6.10
C VAL A 536 0.70 11.63 -5.74
N SER A 537 0.04 11.18 -4.69
CA SER A 537 -1.25 11.71 -4.24
C SER A 537 -1.15 13.18 -3.79
N PRO A 538 -2.20 14.01 -4.01
CA PRO A 538 -2.30 15.34 -3.39
C PRO A 538 -2.18 15.32 -1.86
N ALA A 539 -2.41 14.18 -1.26
CA ALA A 539 -2.22 13.96 0.15
C ALA A 539 -0.80 14.26 0.64
N PHE A 540 0.22 14.07 -0.19
CA PHE A 540 1.61 14.38 0.16
C PHE A 540 1.95 15.89 0.12
N GLY A 541 0.94 16.75 0.02
CA GLY A 541 1.12 18.20 0.12
C GLY A 541 2.19 18.74 -0.84
N PRO A 542 3.29 19.34 -0.34
CA PRO A 542 4.31 19.93 -1.22
C PRO A 542 5.03 18.95 -2.14
N LEU A 543 5.06 17.66 -1.82
CA LEU A 543 5.67 16.62 -2.68
C LEU A 543 4.82 16.32 -3.92
N HIS A 544 3.53 16.65 -3.92
CA HIS A 544 2.65 16.52 -5.08
C HIS A 544 2.79 17.72 -6.02
N THR A 545 2.73 17.48 -7.32
CA THR A 545 2.63 18.54 -8.34
C THR A 545 1.48 18.28 -9.29
N GLU A 546 0.82 19.37 -9.74
CA GLU A 546 -0.16 19.33 -10.83
C GLU A 546 0.49 19.50 -12.20
N ASP A 547 1.79 19.83 -12.25
CA ASP A 547 2.53 20.07 -13.50
C ASP A 547 3.09 18.76 -14.08
N VAL A 548 2.17 17.87 -14.47
CA VAL A 548 2.46 16.58 -15.09
C VAL A 548 1.56 16.36 -16.31
N THR A 549 1.95 15.42 -17.18
CA THR A 549 1.09 15.00 -18.30
C THR A 549 -0.15 14.29 -17.78
N GLU A 550 -1.33 14.86 -18.04
CA GLU A 550 -2.62 14.24 -17.76
C GLU A 550 -3.14 13.46 -18.97
N TYR A 551 -3.74 12.29 -18.70
CA TYR A 551 -4.38 11.44 -19.70
C TYR A 551 -5.88 11.40 -19.46
N GLU A 552 -6.64 12.14 -20.30
CA GLU A 552 -8.09 12.14 -20.25
C GLU A 552 -8.66 10.81 -20.75
N GLU A 553 -9.75 10.36 -20.15
CA GLU A 553 -10.51 9.18 -20.61
C GLU A 553 -11.14 9.46 -21.98
N SER A 554 -10.59 8.86 -23.03
CA SER A 554 -11.04 9.07 -24.42
C SER A 554 -10.60 7.92 -25.33
N ILE A 555 -11.55 7.12 -25.78
CA ILE A 555 -11.31 6.06 -26.78
C ILE A 555 -10.83 6.65 -28.11
N ASP A 556 -11.40 7.77 -28.53
CA ASP A 556 -10.99 8.44 -29.78
C ASP A 556 -9.53 8.91 -29.71
N ALA A 557 -9.08 9.46 -28.57
CA ALA A 557 -7.68 9.84 -28.36
C ALA A 557 -6.76 8.62 -28.36
N ALA A 558 -7.13 7.56 -27.63
CA ALA A 558 -6.38 6.31 -27.58
C ALA A 558 -6.18 5.69 -28.98
N ARG A 559 -7.24 5.61 -29.77
CA ARG A 559 -7.15 5.08 -31.15
C ARG A 559 -6.30 5.99 -32.04
N SER A 560 -6.48 7.32 -31.98
CA SER A 560 -5.67 8.26 -32.76
C SER A 560 -4.19 8.16 -32.42
N ARG A 561 -3.87 8.00 -31.15
CA ARG A 561 -2.48 7.79 -30.69
C ARG A 561 -1.87 6.52 -31.26
N LEU A 562 -2.63 5.41 -31.24
CA LEU A 562 -2.18 4.16 -31.81
C LEU A 562 -1.99 4.25 -33.33
N GLU A 563 -2.91 4.92 -34.05
CA GLU A 563 -2.78 5.16 -35.48
C GLU A 563 -1.54 6.01 -35.80
N GLU A 564 -1.28 7.06 -35.03
CA GLU A 564 -0.09 7.90 -35.19
C GLU A 564 1.21 7.15 -34.89
N ALA A 565 1.17 6.17 -33.99
CA ALA A 565 2.28 5.28 -33.66
C ALA A 565 2.47 4.14 -34.67
N GLY A 566 1.58 4.02 -35.66
CA GLY A 566 1.65 3.04 -36.75
C GLY A 566 0.90 1.76 -36.51
N TYR A 567 0.12 1.65 -35.44
CA TYR A 567 -0.80 0.51 -35.22
C TYR A 567 -1.97 0.58 -36.21
N THR A 568 -2.44 -0.58 -36.64
CA THR A 568 -3.57 -0.71 -37.58
C THR A 568 -4.55 -1.75 -37.06
N TRP A 569 -5.71 -1.88 -37.70
CA TRP A 569 -6.71 -2.90 -37.37
C TRP A 569 -7.03 -3.72 -38.61
N ASN A 570 -7.06 -5.03 -38.45
CA ASN A 570 -7.47 -5.94 -39.50
C ASN A 570 -9.01 -5.89 -39.75
N ASP A 571 -9.49 -6.68 -40.73
CA ASP A 571 -10.91 -6.71 -41.10
C ASP A 571 -11.82 -7.23 -39.96
N ASP A 572 -11.29 -7.99 -39.01
CA ASP A 572 -11.99 -8.52 -37.83
C ASP A 572 -11.96 -7.53 -36.64
N GLY A 573 -11.27 -6.39 -36.80
CA GLY A 573 -11.13 -5.36 -35.77
C GLY A 573 -10.01 -5.63 -34.76
N ALA A 574 -9.19 -6.66 -34.97
CA ALA A 574 -8.05 -6.90 -34.10
C ALA A 574 -6.87 -5.97 -34.44
N ILE A 575 -6.25 -5.44 -33.40
CA ILE A 575 -5.12 -4.51 -33.53
C ILE A 575 -3.86 -5.24 -34.00
N GLN A 576 -3.08 -4.58 -34.83
CA GLN A 576 -1.83 -5.06 -35.42
C GLN A 576 -0.69 -4.16 -35.05
N ALA A 577 0.49 -4.74 -34.79
CA ALA A 577 1.71 -4.02 -34.50
C ALA A 577 2.16 -3.15 -35.69
N PRO A 578 2.88 -2.05 -35.44
CA PRO A 578 3.59 -1.30 -36.48
C PRO A 578 4.56 -2.18 -37.27
N GLU A 579 4.78 -1.86 -38.58
CA GLU A 579 5.73 -2.56 -39.45
C GLU A 579 7.19 -2.42 -39.01
#